data_e8c629bf67b6574e398b0ff86bdfa20c
#
_entry.id   e8c629bf67b6574e398b0ff86bdfa20c
#
_cell.length_a   1.000
_cell.length_b   1.000
_cell.length_c   1.000
_cell.angle_alpha   90.00
_cell.angle_beta   90.00
_cell.angle_gamma   90.00
#
_symmetry.space_group_name_H-M   'P 1'
#
loop_
_entity.id
_entity.type
_entity.pdbx_description
1 polymer ?
#
loop_
_entity_poly.entity_id
_entity_poly.type
_entity_poly.pdbx_seq_one_letter_code
_entity_poly.pdbx_strand_id
1 'polypeptide(L)'
;MCNLTNDVPQAFDWDASTQKSLDRWQRPELNYSVVEFIAPQEYMVRPPQPLVYLFLLDVSYNSVVNGLLATAARCIFESLDRIPNADRRTRVGFVAVDSSLHYFSIPRDNTGEVESEGGQASMLVVSDLEEPFLPTPEDLLVTLAECRKNIEIFLNKLQSMFQDTQNAGSCMGSALRAGHKLIAPIGGKITVLSSTLPNVGQGKLEMREDKQKLGTSKENALLQTANSFYKSFAVECSKNQVSIDMFLFSSQYQDVASLSNLPRFTGGQTYFYPAWNAARSEDAIKFAREFSDYLSSEIGLEAVLRVRATTGLRMSTFYGNFFNRSSDLCAFPAFPRDQSYVVEVAIDETITKQYVCLQTAVLHTTCNGERRIRVMTLALPTTQNLADVYASADQQAVTAYFSHKAVEKALGSGLEAARDSLQYKFLELLQTYKKELAGGNVGGGMQFPANLRGLPVLFLGLMKNVCPVYQHTRASRY
;
A
#
# COMPACT_ATOMS: atom_id res chain seq x y z
N MET A 1 4.65 22.46 -11.76
CA MET A 1 5.14 23.75 -12.26
C MET A 1 4.69 24.85 -11.30
N CYS A 2 5.60 25.71 -10.88
CA CYS A 2 5.27 26.75 -9.90
C CYS A 2 4.66 28.03 -10.52
N ASN A 3 4.46 28.07 -11.83
CA ASN A 3 4.07 29.24 -12.62
C ASN A 3 5.04 30.43 -12.54
N LEU A 4 6.22 30.22 -11.97
CA LEU A 4 7.27 31.21 -11.94
C LEU A 4 8.14 31.00 -13.18
N THR A 5 8.39 32.10 -13.87
CA THR A 5 9.43 32.16 -14.92
C THR A 5 10.73 32.50 -14.22
N ASN A 6 11.69 31.61 -14.27
CA ASN A 6 13.02 31.83 -13.73
C ASN A 6 14.01 31.85 -14.88
N ASP A 7 15.08 32.59 -14.72
CA ASP A 7 16.22 32.53 -15.65
C ASP A 7 16.85 31.13 -15.59
N VAL A 8 17.36 30.67 -16.72
CA VAL A 8 18.07 29.40 -16.78
C VAL A 8 19.34 29.52 -15.95
N PRO A 9 19.56 28.64 -14.93
CA PRO A 9 20.78 28.71 -14.13
C PRO A 9 22.03 28.56 -15.01
N GLN A 10 23.08 29.31 -14.70
CA GLN A 10 24.36 29.24 -15.45
C GLN A 10 24.89 27.80 -15.55
N ALA A 11 24.74 27.01 -14.51
CA ALA A 11 25.11 25.57 -14.48
C ALA A 11 24.35 24.70 -15.50
N PHE A 12 23.28 25.22 -16.13
CA PHE A 12 22.56 24.49 -17.16
C PHE A 12 23.30 24.49 -18.50
N ASP A 13 23.99 25.57 -18.83
CA ASP A 13 24.74 25.75 -20.06
C ASP A 13 26.26 25.71 -19.86
N TRP A 14 26.75 25.70 -18.64
CA TRP A 14 28.16 25.80 -18.29
C TRP A 14 28.55 24.84 -17.14
N ASP A 15 29.56 24.04 -17.38
CA ASP A 15 30.17 23.19 -16.35
C ASP A 15 31.36 23.91 -15.71
N ALA A 16 31.19 24.34 -14.47
CA ALA A 16 32.23 25.06 -13.73
C ALA A 16 33.47 24.18 -13.40
N SER A 17 33.30 22.86 -13.33
CA SER A 17 34.38 21.92 -13.02
C SER A 17 35.31 21.70 -14.21
N THR A 18 34.75 21.60 -15.40
CA THR A 18 35.49 21.40 -16.65
C THR A 18 35.74 22.67 -17.41
N GLN A 19 35.16 23.82 -16.98
CA GLN A 19 35.19 25.13 -17.66
C GLN A 19 34.78 25.05 -19.13
N LYS A 20 33.78 24.23 -19.43
CA LYS A 20 33.25 24.05 -20.79
C LYS A 20 31.79 24.41 -20.87
N SER A 21 31.41 24.93 -22.03
CA SER A 21 29.99 25.11 -22.40
C SER A 21 29.37 23.71 -22.57
N LEU A 22 28.18 23.55 -22.01
CA LEU A 22 27.35 22.35 -22.16
C LEU A 22 26.28 22.63 -23.20
N ASP A 23 26.04 21.65 -24.06
CA ASP A 23 24.92 21.72 -24.98
C ASP A 23 23.63 21.40 -24.20
N ARG A 24 22.78 22.42 -23.98
CA ARG A 24 21.51 22.28 -23.28
C ARG A 24 20.59 21.22 -23.88
N TRP A 25 20.68 20.99 -25.19
CA TRP A 25 19.84 20.02 -25.88
C TRP A 25 20.23 18.57 -25.63
N GLN A 26 21.40 18.34 -25.04
CA GLN A 26 21.83 17.02 -24.58
C GLN A 26 21.40 16.72 -23.13
N ARG A 27 20.78 17.70 -22.46
CA ARG A 27 20.32 17.53 -21.08
C ARG A 27 19.21 16.48 -20.98
N PRO A 28 19.30 15.52 -20.02
CA PRO A 28 18.28 14.51 -19.80
C PRO A 28 16.88 15.12 -19.58
N GLU A 29 16.81 16.23 -18.88
CA GLU A 29 15.57 16.92 -18.53
C GLU A 29 14.78 17.42 -19.76
N LEU A 30 15.46 17.65 -20.89
CA LEU A 30 14.86 18.04 -22.14
C LEU A 30 14.56 16.87 -23.07
N ASN A 31 15.25 15.74 -22.90
CA ASN A 31 15.16 14.59 -23.80
C ASN A 31 14.26 13.48 -23.29
N TYR A 32 14.06 13.39 -21.97
CA TYR A 32 13.32 12.30 -21.34
C TYR A 32 12.11 12.82 -20.56
N SER A 33 11.00 12.13 -20.69
CA SER A 33 9.79 12.44 -19.90
C SER A 33 9.91 12.04 -18.43
N VAL A 34 10.86 11.15 -18.10
CA VAL A 34 11.16 10.71 -16.75
C VAL A 34 12.64 10.91 -16.49
N VAL A 35 12.97 11.65 -15.44
CA VAL A 35 14.33 11.86 -14.98
C VAL A 35 14.43 11.63 -13.48
N GLU A 36 15.58 11.16 -13.04
CA GLU A 36 15.83 10.90 -11.62
C GLU A 36 17.14 11.54 -11.20
N PHE A 37 17.12 12.17 -10.02
CA PHE A 37 18.26 12.88 -9.46
C PHE A 37 18.57 12.30 -8.07
N ILE A 38 19.84 12.25 -7.70
CA ILE A 38 20.27 12.06 -6.30
C ILE A 38 19.94 13.36 -5.56
N ALA A 39 19.14 13.26 -4.51
CA ALA A 39 18.72 14.44 -3.77
C ALA A 39 19.88 15.04 -2.98
N PRO A 40 20.10 16.36 -3.08
CA PRO A 40 21.06 17.05 -2.23
C PRO A 40 20.69 16.94 -0.74
N GLN A 41 21.67 17.15 0.13
CA GLN A 41 21.51 17.03 1.59
C GLN A 41 20.37 17.91 2.14
N GLU A 42 20.08 19.02 1.51
CA GLU A 42 18.99 19.94 1.87
C GLU A 42 17.59 19.29 1.82
N TYR A 43 17.44 18.19 1.07
CA TYR A 43 16.21 17.40 0.99
C TYR A 43 16.17 16.25 1.99
N MET A 44 17.13 16.19 2.90
CA MET A 44 17.25 15.15 3.93
C MET A 44 16.99 15.77 5.31
N VAL A 45 15.88 15.42 5.94
CA VAL A 45 15.57 15.83 7.31
C VAL A 45 16.38 15.01 8.32
N ARG A 46 16.71 13.77 7.95
CA ARG A 46 17.52 12.81 8.70
C ARG A 46 18.33 11.94 7.72
N PRO A 47 19.35 11.23 8.18
CA PRO A 47 20.02 10.25 7.34
C PRO A 47 19.03 9.26 6.73
N PRO A 48 19.23 8.80 5.48
CA PRO A 48 18.34 7.87 4.83
C PRO A 48 18.11 6.61 5.69
N GLN A 49 16.84 6.32 5.97
CA GLN A 49 16.48 5.18 6.82
C GLN A 49 16.84 3.86 6.13
N PRO A 50 17.23 2.82 6.91
CA PRO A 50 17.35 1.47 6.39
C PRO A 50 15.96 0.88 6.11
N LEU A 51 15.92 -0.18 5.32
CA LEU A 51 14.72 -1.00 5.21
C LEU A 51 14.50 -1.78 6.52
N VAL A 52 13.30 -1.67 7.09
CA VAL A 52 12.94 -2.35 8.34
C VAL A 52 11.64 -3.12 8.12
N TYR A 53 11.65 -4.41 8.42
CA TYR A 53 10.46 -5.25 8.51
C TYR A 53 10.26 -5.74 9.94
N LEU A 54 9.13 -5.37 10.53
CA LEU A 54 8.68 -5.94 11.80
C LEU A 54 7.48 -6.85 11.52
N PHE A 55 7.67 -8.16 11.71
CA PHE A 55 6.63 -9.15 11.51
C PHE A 55 5.82 -9.34 12.79
N LEU A 56 4.50 -9.11 12.71
CA LEU A 56 3.55 -9.47 13.76
C LEU A 56 2.83 -10.74 13.33
N LEU A 57 3.12 -11.83 14.03
CA LEU A 57 2.70 -13.18 13.66
C LEU A 57 1.61 -13.68 14.63
N ASP A 58 0.43 -13.95 14.12
CA ASP A 58 -0.65 -14.58 14.90
C ASP A 58 -0.28 -16.02 15.25
N VAL A 59 -0.16 -16.30 16.54
CA VAL A 59 0.14 -17.62 17.11
C VAL A 59 -1.03 -18.18 17.89
N SER A 60 -2.23 -17.64 17.68
CA SER A 60 -3.46 -18.17 18.28
C SER A 60 -3.79 -19.58 17.77
N TYR A 61 -4.66 -20.26 18.48
CA TYR A 61 -5.19 -21.57 18.10
C TYR A 61 -5.64 -21.62 16.63
N ASN A 62 -6.36 -20.60 16.16
CA ASN A 62 -6.82 -20.54 14.77
C ASN A 62 -5.67 -20.53 13.77
N SER A 63 -4.63 -19.74 14.03
CA SER A 63 -3.45 -19.62 13.17
C SER A 63 -2.66 -20.94 13.08
N VAL A 64 -2.56 -21.66 14.18
CA VAL A 64 -1.85 -22.96 14.23
C VAL A 64 -2.66 -24.03 13.50
N VAL A 65 -3.95 -24.16 13.80
CA VAL A 65 -4.81 -25.22 13.23
C VAL A 65 -5.03 -25.04 11.72
N ASN A 66 -5.18 -23.80 11.24
CA ASN A 66 -5.36 -23.55 9.79
C ASN A 66 -4.04 -23.52 9.01
N GLY A 67 -2.89 -23.72 9.70
CA GLY A 67 -1.56 -23.82 9.13
C GLY A 67 -0.94 -22.47 8.70
N LEU A 68 -1.51 -21.33 9.13
CA LEU A 68 -0.95 -20.01 8.81
C LEU A 68 0.45 -19.85 9.38
N LEU A 69 0.65 -20.14 10.69
CA LEU A 69 1.93 -19.92 11.34
C LEU A 69 3.08 -20.68 10.65
N ALA A 70 2.85 -21.95 10.36
CA ALA A 70 3.84 -22.79 9.67
C ALA A 70 4.16 -22.30 8.28
N THR A 71 3.12 -21.93 7.50
CA THR A 71 3.28 -21.44 6.14
C THR A 71 3.98 -20.09 6.13
N ALA A 72 3.61 -19.18 7.05
CA ALA A 72 4.22 -17.86 7.16
C ALA A 72 5.71 -17.94 7.53
N ALA A 73 6.06 -18.75 8.54
CA ALA A 73 7.45 -18.94 8.94
C ALA A 73 8.30 -19.49 7.80
N ARG A 74 7.78 -20.47 7.06
CA ARG A 74 8.45 -21.04 5.88
C ARG A 74 8.59 -20.02 4.75
N CYS A 75 7.56 -19.24 4.42
CA CYS A 75 7.62 -18.24 3.38
C CYS A 75 8.63 -17.12 3.71
N ILE A 76 8.70 -16.69 4.99
CA ILE A 76 9.72 -15.74 5.43
C ILE A 76 11.10 -16.36 5.25
N PHE A 77 11.32 -17.59 5.73
CA PHE A 77 12.59 -18.31 5.60
C PHE A 77 13.07 -18.39 4.15
N GLU A 78 12.21 -18.83 3.23
CA GLU A 78 12.53 -18.98 1.81
C GLU A 78 12.75 -17.63 1.09
N SER A 79 12.30 -16.53 1.67
CA SER A 79 12.40 -15.18 1.09
C SER A 79 13.53 -14.33 1.66
N LEU A 80 14.21 -14.77 2.72
CA LEU A 80 15.22 -13.95 3.42
C LEU A 80 16.33 -13.43 2.50
N ASP A 81 16.79 -14.24 1.54
CA ASP A 81 17.84 -13.85 0.59
C ASP A 81 17.35 -12.93 -0.53
N ARG A 82 16.03 -12.82 -0.67
CA ARG A 82 15.38 -12.00 -1.69
C ARG A 82 15.02 -10.61 -1.17
N ILE A 83 15.03 -10.41 0.14
CA ILE A 83 14.78 -9.10 0.76
C ILE A 83 15.89 -8.14 0.32
N PRO A 84 15.56 -6.95 -0.23
CA PRO A 84 16.56 -5.95 -0.62
C PRO A 84 17.48 -5.60 0.56
N ASN A 85 18.77 -5.83 0.40
CA ASN A 85 19.79 -5.61 1.46
C ASN A 85 21.19 -5.33 0.87
N ALA A 86 21.26 -4.60 -0.25
CA ALA A 86 22.53 -4.33 -0.91
C ALA A 86 23.48 -3.50 -0.04
N ASP A 87 22.94 -2.60 0.77
CA ASP A 87 23.70 -1.78 1.73
C ASP A 87 23.97 -2.48 3.08
N ARG A 88 23.49 -3.72 3.25
CA ARG A 88 23.63 -4.56 4.46
C ARG A 88 23.06 -3.94 5.73
N ARG A 89 22.15 -2.95 5.63
CA ARG A 89 21.52 -2.28 6.76
C ARG A 89 20.10 -2.73 7.06
N THR A 90 19.53 -3.61 6.22
CA THR A 90 18.16 -4.11 6.42
C THR A 90 18.03 -4.77 7.77
N ARG A 91 16.99 -4.37 8.52
CA ARG A 91 16.67 -4.91 9.84
C ARG A 91 15.37 -5.69 9.81
N VAL A 92 15.31 -6.72 10.61
CA VAL A 92 14.10 -7.54 10.80
C VAL A 92 13.82 -7.74 12.29
N GLY A 93 12.54 -7.82 12.62
CA GLY A 93 12.09 -8.13 13.97
C GLY A 93 10.87 -9.02 13.93
N PHE A 94 10.62 -9.76 15.01
CA PHE A 94 9.51 -10.70 15.11
C PHE A 94 8.81 -10.53 16.44
N VAL A 95 7.49 -10.46 16.39
CA VAL A 95 6.62 -10.48 17.57
C VAL A 95 5.49 -11.47 17.31
N ALA A 96 5.37 -12.49 18.13
CA ALA A 96 4.23 -13.39 18.08
C ALA A 96 3.09 -12.84 18.95
N VAL A 97 1.86 -13.03 18.50
CA VAL A 97 0.68 -12.37 19.05
C VAL A 97 -0.43 -13.37 19.28
N ASP A 98 -0.85 -13.50 20.51
CA ASP A 98 -2.09 -14.16 20.93
C ASP A 98 -2.82 -13.24 21.94
N SER A 99 -3.22 -13.68 23.10
CA SER A 99 -3.69 -12.80 24.19
C SER A 99 -2.56 -12.08 24.93
N SER A 100 -1.30 -12.31 24.53
CA SER A 100 -0.08 -11.70 25.06
C SER A 100 0.86 -11.34 23.92
N LEU A 101 1.91 -10.56 24.21
CA LEU A 101 2.96 -10.21 23.27
C LEU A 101 4.20 -11.05 23.54
N HIS A 102 4.66 -11.79 22.55
CA HIS A 102 5.86 -12.61 22.64
C HIS A 102 6.96 -11.98 21.78
N TYR A 103 7.92 -11.34 22.43
CA TYR A 103 9.06 -10.71 21.77
C TYR A 103 10.20 -11.71 21.66
N PHE A 104 10.93 -11.63 20.55
CA PHE A 104 12.09 -12.47 20.30
C PHE A 104 13.36 -11.63 20.17
N SER A 105 14.32 -11.90 21.04
CA SER A 105 15.69 -11.40 20.91
C SER A 105 16.53 -12.47 20.21
N ILE A 106 17.09 -12.14 19.04
CA ILE A 106 17.87 -13.04 18.21
C ILE A 106 19.34 -12.61 18.28
N PRO A 107 20.24 -13.47 18.80
CA PRO A 107 21.65 -13.12 18.88
C PRO A 107 22.31 -13.03 17.51
N ARG A 108 23.45 -12.34 17.43
CA ARG A 108 24.27 -12.28 16.22
C ARG A 108 24.88 -13.65 15.93
N ASP A 109 25.09 -13.91 14.64
CA ASP A 109 25.77 -15.12 14.20
C ASP A 109 27.20 -15.15 14.72
N ASN A 110 27.63 -16.28 15.28
CA ASN A 110 29.00 -16.46 15.74
C ASN A 110 29.96 -16.53 14.53
N THR A 111 30.95 -15.64 14.50
CA THR A 111 31.98 -15.57 13.45
C THR A 111 33.24 -16.41 13.77
N GLY A 112 33.24 -17.17 14.88
CA GLY A 112 34.37 -18.01 15.30
C GLY A 112 34.45 -19.33 14.55
N GLU A 113 35.66 -19.86 14.39
CA GLU A 113 36.04 -21.07 13.66
C GLU A 113 35.48 -22.39 14.27
N VAL A 114 34.82 -22.32 15.43
CA VAL A 114 34.15 -23.47 16.02
C VAL A 114 32.68 -23.44 15.59
N GLU A 115 32.21 -24.52 14.97
CA GLU A 115 30.80 -24.80 14.75
C GLU A 115 30.09 -24.93 16.11
N SER A 116 29.95 -23.81 16.82
CA SER A 116 29.07 -23.76 17.97
C SER A 116 27.64 -23.79 17.46
N GLU A 117 26.79 -24.61 18.07
CA GLU A 117 25.34 -24.60 17.87
C GLU A 117 24.89 -23.13 17.88
N GLY A 118 24.20 -22.69 16.80
CA GLY A 118 23.78 -21.29 16.65
C GLY A 118 23.04 -20.82 17.89
N GLY A 119 23.16 -19.55 18.22
CA GLY A 119 22.52 -18.96 19.40
C GLY A 119 21.00 -19.10 19.30
N GLN A 120 20.36 -19.62 20.35
CA GLN A 120 18.92 -19.69 20.38
C GLN A 120 18.31 -18.33 20.64
N ALA A 121 17.21 -18.02 19.94
CA ALA A 121 16.41 -16.83 20.22
C ALA A 121 15.80 -16.94 21.62
N SER A 122 15.85 -15.85 22.37
CA SER A 122 15.18 -15.71 23.67
C SER A 122 13.79 -15.15 23.48
N MET A 123 12.79 -15.74 24.13
CA MET A 123 11.41 -15.26 24.10
C MET A 123 11.07 -14.55 25.41
N LEU A 124 10.53 -13.35 25.30
CA LEU A 124 10.05 -12.54 26.41
C LEU A 124 8.56 -12.27 26.23
N VAL A 125 7.75 -12.62 27.24
CA VAL A 125 6.29 -12.50 27.19
C VAL A 125 5.82 -11.31 28.00
N VAL A 126 5.00 -10.46 27.38
CA VAL A 126 4.40 -9.27 28.01
C VAL A 126 2.88 -9.40 27.95
N SER A 127 2.24 -9.39 29.11
CA SER A 127 0.78 -9.49 29.24
C SER A 127 0.10 -8.16 29.59
N ASP A 128 0.86 -7.09 29.79
CA ASP A 128 0.31 -5.74 29.90
C ASP A 128 -0.02 -5.21 28.50
N LEU A 129 -1.31 -5.09 28.21
CA LEU A 129 -1.83 -4.74 26.91
C LEU A 129 -2.27 -3.28 26.80
N GLU A 130 -2.48 -2.60 27.92
CA GLU A 130 -2.93 -1.21 27.93
C GLU A 130 -1.77 -0.27 27.57
N GLU A 131 -0.62 -0.51 28.17
CA GLU A 131 0.61 0.24 27.88
C GLU A 131 1.78 -0.72 27.66
N PRO A 132 1.81 -1.46 26.53
CA PRO A 132 2.83 -2.46 26.30
C PRO A 132 4.23 -1.83 26.32
N PHE A 133 5.09 -2.34 27.21
CA PHE A 133 6.49 -1.95 27.26
C PHE A 133 7.32 -2.82 26.30
N LEU A 134 8.49 -2.31 25.93
CA LEU A 134 9.44 -3.03 25.09
C LEU A 134 10.55 -3.59 25.99
N PRO A 135 10.62 -4.92 26.15
CA PRO A 135 11.77 -5.52 26.80
C PRO A 135 12.98 -5.42 25.86
N THR A 136 14.12 -4.98 26.35
CA THR A 136 15.38 -4.91 25.57
C THR A 136 15.20 -4.42 24.11
N PRO A 137 14.72 -3.16 23.89
CA PRO A 137 14.36 -2.70 22.55
C PRO A 137 15.49 -2.80 21.52
N GLU A 138 16.74 -2.74 21.98
CA GLU A 138 17.95 -2.80 21.16
C GLU A 138 18.15 -4.17 20.49
N ASP A 139 17.64 -5.23 21.11
CA ASP A 139 17.79 -6.62 20.64
C ASP A 139 16.60 -7.14 19.83
N LEU A 140 15.50 -6.35 19.73
CA LEU A 140 14.28 -6.79 19.04
C LEU A 140 14.29 -6.51 17.54
N LEU A 141 15.17 -5.63 17.07
CA LEU A 141 15.41 -5.33 15.66
C LEU A 141 16.84 -5.68 15.29
N VAL A 142 17.02 -6.81 14.63
CA VAL A 142 18.32 -7.33 14.29
C VAL A 142 18.69 -7.05 12.83
N THR A 143 19.97 -6.86 12.55
CA THR A 143 20.49 -6.69 11.20
C THR A 143 20.47 -8.04 10.48
N LEU A 144 19.74 -8.11 9.35
CA LEU A 144 19.58 -9.34 8.59
C LEU A 144 20.92 -9.98 8.20
N ALA A 145 21.91 -9.17 7.83
CA ALA A 145 23.23 -9.65 7.43
C ALA A 145 24.06 -10.25 8.57
N GLU A 146 23.81 -9.84 9.82
CA GLU A 146 24.59 -10.26 11.00
C GLU A 146 23.93 -11.41 11.79
N CYS A 147 22.65 -11.64 11.57
CA CYS A 147 21.85 -12.62 12.33
C CYS A 147 21.19 -13.67 11.43
N ARG A 148 21.67 -13.81 10.19
CA ARG A 148 21.02 -14.60 9.14
C ARG A 148 20.77 -16.07 9.55
N LYS A 149 21.80 -16.75 10.06
CA LYS A 149 21.72 -18.16 10.50
C LYS A 149 20.77 -18.33 11.69
N ASN A 150 20.89 -17.43 12.67
CA ASN A 150 20.04 -17.52 13.88
C ASN A 150 18.57 -17.18 13.59
N ILE A 151 18.29 -16.31 12.59
CA ILE A 151 16.93 -16.09 12.08
C ILE A 151 16.38 -17.36 11.44
N GLU A 152 17.17 -18.09 10.66
CA GLU A 152 16.76 -19.37 10.07
C GLU A 152 16.41 -20.41 11.13
N ILE A 153 17.28 -20.56 12.13
CA ILE A 153 17.07 -21.47 13.27
C ILE A 153 15.78 -21.09 14.01
N PHE A 154 15.57 -19.81 14.26
CA PHE A 154 14.37 -19.30 14.92
C PHE A 154 13.09 -19.65 14.11
N LEU A 155 13.05 -19.33 12.81
CA LEU A 155 11.90 -19.57 11.95
C LEU A 155 11.54 -21.06 11.85
N ASN A 156 12.54 -21.94 11.82
CA ASN A 156 12.33 -23.39 11.81
C ASN A 156 11.74 -23.91 13.13
N LYS A 157 12.04 -23.26 14.26
CA LYS A 157 11.51 -23.63 15.58
C LYS A 157 10.17 -22.99 15.91
N LEU A 158 9.82 -21.89 15.25
CA LEU A 158 8.66 -21.05 15.61
C LEU A 158 7.35 -21.84 15.68
N GLN A 159 7.09 -22.73 14.71
CA GLN A 159 5.89 -23.56 14.71
C GLN A 159 5.81 -24.47 15.94
N SER A 160 6.91 -25.12 16.31
CA SER A 160 6.93 -26.05 17.44
C SER A 160 6.75 -25.37 18.80
N MET A 161 7.10 -24.06 18.88
CA MET A 161 6.94 -23.30 20.13
C MET A 161 5.46 -23.08 20.50
N PHE A 162 4.56 -23.07 19.52
CA PHE A 162 3.14 -22.77 19.71
C PHE A 162 2.19 -23.91 19.27
N GLN A 163 2.72 -25.08 18.91
CA GLN A 163 1.92 -26.19 18.35
C GLN A 163 0.77 -26.67 19.26
N ASP A 164 0.92 -26.58 20.57
CA ASP A 164 -0.05 -27.04 21.54
C ASP A 164 -0.93 -25.91 22.12
N THR A 165 -0.89 -24.73 21.53
CA THR A 165 -1.66 -23.58 22.01
C THR A 165 -3.16 -23.86 21.94
N GLN A 166 -3.89 -23.48 23.00
CA GLN A 166 -5.35 -23.44 23.05
C GLN A 166 -5.87 -21.98 23.12
N ASN A 167 -4.97 -21.01 23.01
CA ASN A 167 -5.31 -19.59 23.14
C ASN A 167 -5.99 -19.08 21.88
N ALA A 168 -7.26 -18.68 21.96
CA ALA A 168 -8.04 -18.13 20.87
C ALA A 168 -8.10 -16.58 20.88
N GLY A 169 -7.36 -15.94 21.78
CA GLY A 169 -7.28 -14.48 21.90
C GLY A 169 -6.33 -13.88 20.88
N SER A 170 -6.55 -12.60 20.53
CA SER A 170 -5.64 -11.80 19.72
C SER A 170 -5.59 -10.37 20.23
N CYS A 171 -4.42 -9.94 20.72
CA CYS A 171 -4.16 -8.58 21.16
C CYS A 171 -3.47 -7.73 20.08
N MET A 172 -3.81 -7.95 18.81
CA MET A 172 -3.16 -7.34 17.65
C MET A 172 -3.06 -5.81 17.74
N GLY A 173 -4.06 -5.11 18.30
CA GLY A 173 -3.99 -3.66 18.47
C GLY A 173 -2.89 -3.21 19.43
N SER A 174 -2.70 -3.96 20.53
CA SER A 174 -1.58 -3.71 21.47
C SER A 174 -0.24 -4.08 20.83
N ALA A 175 -0.19 -5.15 20.01
CA ALA A 175 1.00 -5.53 19.23
C ALA A 175 1.39 -4.42 18.23
N LEU A 176 0.43 -3.83 17.55
CA LEU A 176 0.65 -2.69 16.64
C LEU A 176 1.23 -1.49 17.38
N ARG A 177 0.71 -1.17 18.58
CA ARG A 177 1.26 -0.10 19.44
C ARG A 177 2.70 -0.37 19.84
N ALA A 178 2.98 -1.58 20.29
CA ALA A 178 4.34 -2.00 20.67
C ALA A 178 5.29 -1.94 19.47
N GLY A 179 4.86 -2.48 18.32
CA GLY A 179 5.63 -2.43 17.08
C GLY A 179 5.91 -1.01 16.62
N HIS A 180 4.91 -0.13 16.65
CA HIS A 180 5.11 1.29 16.35
C HIS A 180 6.13 1.92 17.30
N LYS A 181 6.00 1.71 18.61
CA LYS A 181 6.94 2.23 19.63
C LYS A 181 8.39 1.77 19.34
N LEU A 182 8.55 0.54 18.85
CA LEU A 182 9.86 -0.03 18.51
C LEU A 182 10.49 0.61 17.27
N ILE A 183 9.71 0.80 16.19
CA ILE A 183 10.28 1.25 14.89
C ILE A 183 10.08 2.75 14.61
N ALA A 184 9.27 3.47 15.35
CA ALA A 184 9.02 4.91 15.14
C ALA A 184 10.29 5.78 15.10
N PRO A 185 11.35 5.53 15.90
CA PRO A 185 12.59 6.30 15.81
C PRO A 185 13.33 6.16 14.47
N ILE A 186 13.16 5.03 13.80
CA ILE A 186 13.84 4.69 12.54
C ILE A 186 12.90 4.87 11.34
N GLY A 187 11.63 4.50 11.51
CA GLY A 187 10.67 4.24 10.44
C GLY A 187 10.78 2.81 9.90
N GLY A 188 9.83 2.39 9.08
CA GLY A 188 9.84 1.06 8.48
C GLY A 188 8.44 0.49 8.24
N LYS A 189 8.38 -0.84 8.09
CA LYS A 189 7.15 -1.57 7.81
C LYS A 189 6.79 -2.51 8.94
N ILE A 190 5.52 -2.47 9.36
CA ILE A 190 4.91 -3.50 10.19
C ILE A 190 4.11 -4.42 9.25
N THR A 191 4.49 -5.68 9.18
CA THR A 191 3.82 -6.70 8.38
C THR A 191 3.03 -7.61 9.30
N VAL A 192 1.72 -7.52 9.23
CA VAL A 192 0.79 -8.28 10.08
C VAL A 192 0.32 -9.52 9.33
N LEU A 193 0.47 -10.70 9.92
CA LEU A 193 -0.10 -11.94 9.43
C LEU A 193 -1.07 -12.46 10.50
N SER A 194 -2.38 -12.39 10.23
CA SER A 194 -3.41 -12.66 11.24
C SER A 194 -4.56 -13.48 10.68
N SER A 195 -5.02 -14.46 11.45
CA SER A 195 -6.22 -15.25 11.17
C SER A 195 -7.33 -15.06 12.21
N THR A 196 -7.03 -14.35 13.28
CA THR A 196 -7.95 -14.15 14.41
C THR A 196 -8.35 -12.68 14.51
N LEU A 197 -9.63 -12.43 14.73
CA LEU A 197 -10.15 -11.09 14.99
C LEU A 197 -9.49 -10.53 16.26
N PRO A 198 -8.94 -9.30 16.25
CA PRO A 198 -8.44 -8.64 17.45
C PRO A 198 -9.56 -8.50 18.49
N ASN A 199 -9.54 -9.32 19.55
CA ASN A 199 -10.63 -9.41 20.53
C ASN A 199 -10.18 -9.05 21.95
N VAL A 200 -8.90 -8.76 22.16
CA VAL A 200 -8.31 -8.41 23.46
C VAL A 200 -7.46 -7.16 23.34
N GLY A 201 -7.37 -6.36 24.38
CA GLY A 201 -6.52 -5.17 24.48
C GLY A 201 -6.98 -4.00 23.62
N GLN A 202 -6.03 -3.15 23.22
CA GLN A 202 -6.30 -1.96 22.44
C GLN A 202 -6.88 -2.31 21.05
N GLY A 203 -7.78 -1.47 20.56
CA GLY A 203 -8.39 -1.69 19.25
C GLY A 203 -9.28 -2.92 19.14
N LYS A 204 -9.72 -3.47 20.27
CA LYS A 204 -10.65 -4.61 20.33
C LYS A 204 -11.82 -4.46 19.37
N LEU A 205 -12.12 -5.50 18.62
CA LEU A 205 -13.21 -5.62 17.67
C LEU A 205 -14.15 -6.76 18.08
N GLU A 206 -15.40 -6.64 17.66
CA GLU A 206 -16.44 -7.65 17.86
C GLU A 206 -17.06 -8.02 16.52
N MET A 207 -17.61 -9.22 16.43
CA MET A 207 -18.38 -9.63 15.27
C MET A 207 -19.63 -8.75 15.15
N ARG A 208 -19.75 -8.04 14.03
CA ARG A 208 -20.85 -7.10 13.78
C ARG A 208 -21.60 -7.37 12.49
N GLU A 209 -21.41 -8.54 11.89
CA GLU A 209 -22.13 -8.94 10.71
C GLU A 209 -23.61 -9.16 11.06
N ASP A 210 -24.46 -8.25 10.58
CA ASP A 210 -25.91 -8.30 10.81
C ASP A 210 -26.60 -8.57 9.49
N LYS A 211 -27.14 -9.79 9.36
CA LYS A 211 -27.85 -10.22 8.14
C LYS A 211 -29.05 -9.36 7.81
N GLN A 212 -29.66 -8.70 8.81
CA GLN A 212 -30.81 -7.83 8.60
C GLN A 212 -30.44 -6.49 7.96
N LYS A 213 -29.17 -6.08 8.06
CA LYS A 213 -28.67 -4.84 7.46
C LYS A 213 -28.18 -5.04 6.02
N LEU A 214 -27.84 -6.27 5.64
CA LEU A 214 -27.35 -6.58 4.30
C LEU A 214 -28.41 -6.29 3.24
N GLY A 215 -28.03 -5.57 2.18
CA GLY A 215 -28.93 -5.15 1.10
C GLY A 215 -29.88 -4.01 1.47
N THR A 216 -29.73 -3.38 2.62
CA THR A 216 -30.52 -2.20 3.04
C THR A 216 -29.67 -0.92 2.99
N SER A 217 -30.33 0.24 3.12
CA SER A 217 -29.64 1.54 3.23
C SER A 217 -28.70 1.66 4.44
N LYS A 218 -28.81 0.74 5.41
CA LYS A 218 -27.96 0.68 6.61
C LYS A 218 -26.70 -0.18 6.41
N GLU A 219 -26.54 -0.84 5.27
CA GLU A 219 -25.39 -1.69 4.96
C GLU A 219 -24.06 -0.91 4.99
N ASN A 220 -24.08 0.36 4.57
CA ASN A 220 -22.88 1.20 4.59
C ASN A 220 -22.26 1.37 6.00
N ALA A 221 -23.04 1.24 7.07
CA ALA A 221 -22.52 1.27 8.44
C ALA A 221 -21.59 0.09 8.73
N LEU A 222 -21.79 -1.06 8.06
CA LEU A 222 -20.91 -2.23 8.18
C LEU A 222 -19.60 -2.04 7.43
N LEU A 223 -19.54 -1.10 6.48
CA LEU A 223 -18.35 -0.75 5.69
C LEU A 223 -17.47 0.31 6.37
N GLN A 224 -17.97 0.92 7.45
CA GLN A 224 -17.22 1.90 8.24
C GLN A 224 -16.41 1.21 9.34
N THR A 225 -15.34 1.87 9.80
CA THR A 225 -14.57 1.37 10.94
C THR A 225 -15.43 1.25 12.20
N ALA A 226 -15.33 0.12 12.90
CA ALA A 226 -16.03 -0.10 14.17
C ALA A 226 -15.37 0.62 15.34
N ASN A 227 -14.05 0.84 15.26
CA ASN A 227 -13.26 1.40 16.34
C ASN A 227 -12.35 2.52 15.79
N SER A 228 -12.42 3.69 16.41
CA SER A 228 -11.64 4.87 16.02
C SER A 228 -10.12 4.67 16.13
N PHE A 229 -9.69 3.71 16.96
CA PHE A 229 -8.29 3.34 17.12
C PHE A 229 -7.58 3.18 15.78
N TYR A 230 -8.16 2.45 14.83
CA TYR A 230 -7.51 2.11 13.55
C TYR A 230 -7.22 3.33 12.68
N LYS A 231 -8.10 4.33 12.68
CA LYS A 231 -7.86 5.59 11.95
C LYS A 231 -6.86 6.50 12.66
N SER A 232 -7.03 6.71 13.97
CA SER A 232 -6.15 7.58 14.74
C SER A 232 -4.72 7.05 14.78
N PHE A 233 -4.58 5.74 14.95
CA PHE A 233 -3.28 5.07 14.98
C PHE A 233 -2.58 5.09 13.61
N ALA A 234 -3.32 4.92 12.51
CA ALA A 234 -2.76 5.05 11.17
C ALA A 234 -2.17 6.45 10.91
N VAL A 235 -2.83 7.51 11.41
CA VAL A 235 -2.31 8.88 11.33
C VAL A 235 -1.00 9.03 12.13
N GLU A 236 -0.93 8.45 13.32
CA GLU A 236 0.27 8.44 14.16
C GLU A 236 1.42 7.69 13.47
N CYS A 237 1.15 6.51 12.92
CA CYS A 237 2.13 5.74 12.14
C CYS A 237 2.66 6.54 10.95
N SER A 238 1.79 7.18 10.19
CA SER A 238 2.18 7.98 9.02
C SER A 238 3.09 9.16 9.41
N LYS A 239 2.85 9.81 10.55
CA LYS A 239 3.73 10.88 11.06
C LYS A 239 5.15 10.40 11.33
N ASN A 240 5.30 9.17 11.81
CA ASN A 240 6.57 8.56 12.19
C ASN A 240 7.19 7.70 11.08
N GLN A 241 6.68 7.81 9.85
CA GLN A 241 7.17 7.05 8.69
C GLN A 241 7.08 5.53 8.90
N VAL A 242 6.01 5.07 9.53
CA VAL A 242 5.70 3.66 9.75
C VAL A 242 4.56 3.26 8.83
N SER A 243 4.82 2.32 7.94
CA SER A 243 3.81 1.69 7.07
C SER A 243 3.31 0.39 7.69
N ILE A 244 2.05 0.06 7.44
CA ILE A 244 1.43 -1.18 7.93
C ILE A 244 0.86 -1.93 6.74
N ASP A 245 1.25 -3.20 6.59
CA ASP A 245 0.64 -4.14 5.65
C ASP A 245 -0.10 -5.24 6.39
N MET A 246 -1.29 -5.56 5.92
CA MET A 246 -2.18 -6.53 6.56
C MET A 246 -2.39 -7.74 5.65
N PHE A 247 -1.90 -8.90 6.08
CA PHE A 247 -2.19 -10.20 5.50
C PHE A 247 -3.23 -10.89 6.39
N LEU A 248 -4.48 -10.93 5.93
CA LEU A 248 -5.63 -11.40 6.69
C LEU A 248 -6.10 -12.75 6.15
N PHE A 249 -6.04 -13.77 6.99
CA PHE A 249 -6.37 -15.15 6.64
C PHE A 249 -7.65 -15.54 7.35
N SER A 250 -8.76 -15.51 6.64
CA SER A 250 -10.06 -15.70 7.22
C SER A 250 -10.52 -17.14 7.14
N SER A 251 -10.35 -17.91 8.20
CA SER A 251 -11.13 -19.12 8.43
C SER A 251 -12.46 -18.84 9.14
N GLN A 252 -12.53 -17.67 9.80
CA GLN A 252 -13.69 -17.13 10.50
C GLN A 252 -13.89 -15.66 10.12
N TYR A 253 -14.79 -14.95 10.81
CA TYR A 253 -15.04 -13.54 10.60
C TYR A 253 -13.80 -12.67 10.85
N GLN A 254 -13.53 -11.74 9.94
CA GLN A 254 -12.52 -10.69 10.06
C GLN A 254 -13.18 -9.33 9.76
N ASP A 255 -12.97 -8.33 10.61
CA ASP A 255 -13.46 -6.96 10.35
C ASP A 255 -12.48 -6.20 9.45
N VAL A 256 -12.41 -6.59 8.19
CA VAL A 256 -11.52 -5.96 7.21
C VAL A 256 -11.86 -4.48 7.01
N ALA A 257 -13.12 -4.08 7.15
CA ALA A 257 -13.54 -2.68 7.05
C ALA A 257 -12.88 -1.79 8.11
N SER A 258 -12.61 -2.32 9.31
CA SER A 258 -11.85 -1.62 10.33
C SER A 258 -10.34 -1.74 10.10
N LEU A 259 -9.84 -2.94 9.87
CA LEU A 259 -8.40 -3.25 9.77
C LEU A 259 -7.73 -2.59 8.56
N SER A 260 -8.41 -2.52 7.40
CA SER A 260 -7.88 -1.92 6.17
C SER A 260 -7.61 -0.42 6.26
N ASN A 261 -8.10 0.26 7.31
CA ASN A 261 -7.74 1.67 7.52
C ASN A 261 -6.25 1.86 7.83
N LEU A 262 -5.59 0.86 8.43
CA LEU A 262 -4.16 0.94 8.73
C LEU A 262 -3.33 1.04 7.44
N PRO A 263 -3.39 0.08 6.51
CA PRO A 263 -2.70 0.18 5.22
C PRO A 263 -3.12 1.41 4.41
N ARG A 264 -4.42 1.71 4.38
CA ARG A 264 -4.96 2.81 3.58
C ARG A 264 -4.30 4.15 3.85
N PHE A 265 -4.05 4.49 5.10
CA PHE A 265 -3.47 5.78 5.50
C PHE A 265 -1.97 5.75 5.78
N THR A 266 -1.31 4.61 5.60
CA THR A 266 0.14 4.47 5.82
C THR A 266 0.91 4.06 4.55
N GLY A 267 0.25 4.07 3.38
CA GLY A 267 0.86 3.65 2.12
C GLY A 267 1.10 2.14 2.02
N GLY A 268 0.44 1.35 2.88
CA GLY A 268 0.51 -0.09 2.86
C GLY A 268 -0.58 -0.76 2.03
N GLN A 269 -0.69 -2.08 2.14
CA GLN A 269 -1.64 -2.92 1.40
C GLN A 269 -2.39 -3.87 2.33
N THR A 270 -3.62 -4.23 1.92
CA THR A 270 -4.41 -5.27 2.56
C THR A 270 -4.53 -6.46 1.61
N TYR A 271 -4.00 -7.59 2.03
CA TYR A 271 -4.15 -8.89 1.37
C TYR A 271 -5.17 -9.70 2.14
N PHE A 272 -6.17 -10.22 1.46
CA PHE A 272 -7.22 -10.99 2.10
C PHE A 272 -7.36 -12.38 1.46
N TYR A 273 -7.27 -13.40 2.30
CA TYR A 273 -7.37 -14.81 1.94
C TYR A 273 -8.63 -15.41 2.58
N PRO A 274 -9.79 -15.37 1.88
CA PRO A 274 -11.04 -15.88 2.42
C PRO A 274 -11.02 -17.40 2.53
N ALA A 275 -11.62 -17.92 3.59
CA ALA A 275 -11.73 -19.35 3.87
C ALA A 275 -10.37 -20.10 3.83
N TRP A 276 -9.33 -19.44 4.34
CA TRP A 276 -7.96 -19.94 4.32
C TRP A 276 -7.82 -21.31 5.00
N ASN A 277 -7.10 -22.20 4.31
CA ASN A 277 -6.62 -23.46 4.88
C ASN A 277 -5.34 -23.89 4.15
N ALA A 278 -4.22 -23.98 4.86
CA ALA A 278 -2.93 -24.36 4.30
C ALA A 278 -2.91 -25.79 3.72
N ALA A 279 -3.84 -26.66 4.12
CA ALA A 279 -3.98 -28.00 3.51
C ALA A 279 -4.44 -27.95 2.05
N ARG A 280 -5.04 -26.83 1.61
CA ARG A 280 -5.32 -26.57 0.19
C ARG A 280 -4.10 -26.00 -0.47
N SER A 281 -3.48 -26.78 -1.35
CA SER A 281 -2.24 -26.39 -2.04
C SER A 281 -2.38 -25.08 -2.83
N GLU A 282 -3.54 -24.80 -3.42
CA GLU A 282 -3.79 -23.57 -4.19
C GLU A 282 -3.69 -22.32 -3.31
N ASP A 283 -4.27 -22.34 -2.11
CA ASP A 283 -4.22 -21.23 -1.16
C ASP A 283 -2.79 -21.00 -0.68
N ALA A 284 -2.09 -22.07 -0.30
CA ALA A 284 -0.70 -22.00 0.17
C ALA A 284 0.25 -21.48 -0.93
N ILE A 285 0.11 -21.97 -2.16
CA ILE A 285 0.92 -21.52 -3.31
C ILE A 285 0.63 -20.04 -3.64
N LYS A 286 -0.65 -19.64 -3.64
CA LYS A 286 -1.03 -18.25 -3.87
C LYS A 286 -0.36 -17.32 -2.86
N PHE A 287 -0.51 -17.63 -1.57
CA PHE A 287 0.09 -16.83 -0.51
C PHE A 287 1.62 -16.81 -0.63
N ALA A 288 2.26 -17.96 -0.79
CA ALA A 288 3.71 -18.05 -0.89
C ALA A 288 4.25 -17.19 -2.03
N ARG A 289 3.59 -17.19 -3.20
CA ARG A 289 3.97 -16.37 -4.34
C ARG A 289 3.79 -14.89 -4.05
N GLU A 290 2.60 -14.47 -3.62
CA GLU A 290 2.30 -13.06 -3.34
C GLU A 290 3.21 -12.50 -2.23
N PHE A 291 3.46 -13.29 -1.18
CA PHE A 291 4.30 -12.87 -0.07
C PHE A 291 5.79 -12.83 -0.42
N SER A 292 6.25 -13.78 -1.25
CA SER A 292 7.62 -13.75 -1.78
C SER A 292 7.85 -12.55 -2.69
N ASP A 293 6.88 -12.22 -3.55
CA ASP A 293 6.94 -11.02 -4.41
C ASP A 293 6.91 -9.74 -3.56
N TYR A 294 6.11 -9.71 -2.50
CA TYR A 294 6.04 -8.60 -1.54
C TYR A 294 7.39 -8.36 -0.84
N LEU A 295 8.05 -9.41 -0.35
CA LEU A 295 9.34 -9.29 0.35
C LEU A 295 10.51 -8.99 -0.58
N SER A 296 10.47 -9.46 -1.83
CA SER A 296 11.55 -9.25 -2.82
C SER A 296 11.45 -7.92 -3.56
N SER A 297 10.30 -7.26 -3.52
CA SER A 297 10.08 -6.02 -4.25
C SER A 297 10.85 -4.86 -3.64
N GLU A 298 11.51 -4.08 -4.51
CA GLU A 298 12.06 -2.79 -4.12
C GLU A 298 10.94 -1.81 -3.77
N ILE A 299 11.13 -1.08 -2.69
CA ILE A 299 10.17 -0.07 -2.23
C ILE A 299 10.88 1.26 -2.00
N GLY A 300 10.15 2.35 -2.24
CA GLY A 300 10.54 3.67 -1.76
C GLY A 300 10.10 3.83 -0.30
N LEU A 301 10.93 4.50 0.49
CA LEU A 301 10.66 4.82 1.89
C LEU A 301 10.57 6.33 2.06
N GLU A 302 9.84 6.79 3.07
CA GLU A 302 9.68 8.23 3.36
C GLU A 302 9.34 9.05 2.11
N ALA A 303 8.43 8.53 1.30
CA ALA A 303 8.14 9.15 0.02
C ALA A 303 7.11 10.28 0.16
N VAL A 304 7.30 11.28 -0.69
CA VAL A 304 6.38 12.40 -0.85
C VAL A 304 6.13 12.60 -2.33
N LEU A 305 4.86 12.54 -2.73
CA LEU A 305 4.43 12.74 -4.11
C LEU A 305 3.67 14.05 -4.23
N ARG A 306 3.99 14.81 -5.28
CA ARG A 306 3.29 16.04 -5.65
C ARG A 306 3.01 16.05 -7.14
N VAL A 307 1.77 16.36 -7.50
CA VAL A 307 1.36 16.54 -8.89
C VAL A 307 1.04 18.01 -9.11
N ARG A 308 1.62 18.58 -10.16
CA ARG A 308 1.36 19.96 -10.58
C ARG A 308 1.00 20.01 -12.06
N ALA A 309 0.27 21.03 -12.44
CA ALA A 309 -0.16 21.23 -13.81
C ALA A 309 0.06 22.68 -14.27
N THR A 310 -0.09 22.89 -15.56
CA THR A 310 -0.17 24.22 -16.15
C THR A 310 -1.28 25.05 -15.50
N THR A 311 -1.10 26.38 -15.43
CA THR A 311 -2.12 27.33 -14.94
C THR A 311 -3.46 27.09 -15.62
N GLY A 312 -4.55 27.19 -14.85
CA GLY A 312 -5.90 26.90 -15.29
C GLY A 312 -6.35 25.46 -15.00
N LEU A 313 -5.41 24.59 -14.56
CA LEU A 313 -5.69 23.24 -14.10
C LEU A 313 -5.40 23.11 -12.60
N ARG A 314 -6.29 22.45 -11.88
CA ARG A 314 -6.14 22.17 -10.44
C ARG A 314 -6.34 20.69 -10.15
N MET A 315 -5.48 20.15 -9.31
CA MET A 315 -5.66 18.81 -8.73
C MET A 315 -6.81 18.87 -7.71
N SER A 316 -7.89 18.15 -7.95
CA SER A 316 -9.09 18.20 -7.11
C SER A 316 -9.18 17.04 -6.12
N THR A 317 -8.90 15.82 -6.55
CA THR A 317 -9.05 14.61 -5.74
C THR A 317 -7.94 13.64 -6.03
N PHE A 318 -7.46 12.96 -4.98
CA PHE A 318 -6.44 11.93 -5.08
C PHE A 318 -7.00 10.59 -4.57
N TYR A 319 -6.74 9.50 -5.29
CA TYR A 319 -7.19 8.15 -4.95
C TYR A 319 -6.00 7.22 -4.83
N GLY A 320 -6.00 6.41 -3.79
CA GLY A 320 -4.95 5.44 -3.47
C GLY A 320 -4.69 5.33 -1.97
N ASN A 321 -3.68 4.56 -1.59
CA ASN A 321 -3.27 4.38 -0.20
C ASN A 321 -2.13 5.36 0.13
N PHE A 322 -2.44 6.42 0.83
CA PHE A 322 -1.49 7.45 1.27
C PHE A 322 -2.08 8.31 2.39
N PHE A 323 -1.23 9.09 3.01
CA PHE A 323 -1.65 10.14 3.93
C PHE A 323 -1.59 11.51 3.24
N ASN A 324 -2.70 12.22 3.23
CA ASN A 324 -2.77 13.55 2.65
C ASN A 324 -2.32 14.60 3.68
N ARG A 325 -1.14 15.22 3.47
CA ARG A 325 -0.61 16.25 4.37
C ARG A 325 -1.13 17.65 4.07
N SER A 326 -1.40 17.92 2.80
CA SER A 326 -2.00 19.16 2.32
C SER A 326 -2.80 18.88 1.05
N SER A 327 -3.46 19.87 0.51
CA SER A 327 -4.32 19.72 -0.67
C SER A 327 -3.64 19.10 -1.91
N ASP A 328 -2.31 19.15 -2.00
CA ASP A 328 -1.54 18.68 -3.15
C ASP A 328 -0.34 17.78 -2.80
N LEU A 329 -0.21 17.36 -1.53
CA LEU A 329 0.94 16.62 -1.03
C LEU A 329 0.52 15.27 -0.44
N CYS A 330 0.84 14.20 -1.15
CA CYS A 330 0.62 12.83 -0.69
C CYS A 330 1.90 12.29 -0.02
N ALA A 331 1.78 11.81 1.20
CA ALA A 331 2.88 11.22 1.98
C ALA A 331 2.72 9.71 2.09
N PHE A 332 3.83 9.02 1.93
CA PHE A 332 3.93 7.56 1.93
C PHE A 332 5.07 7.13 2.83
N PRO A 333 4.81 6.60 4.01
CA PRO A 333 5.85 5.94 4.81
C PRO A 333 6.55 4.83 4.03
N ALA A 334 5.79 4.04 3.24
CA ALA A 334 6.28 3.14 2.22
C ALA A 334 5.56 3.42 0.88
N PHE A 335 6.33 3.39 -0.20
CA PHE A 335 5.88 3.64 -1.56
C PHE A 335 6.14 2.40 -2.42
N PRO A 336 5.20 1.43 -2.43
CA PRO A 336 5.39 0.15 -3.10
C PRO A 336 5.35 0.30 -4.63
N ARG A 337 6.04 -0.61 -5.32
CA ARG A 337 6.21 -0.58 -6.77
C ARG A 337 4.93 -0.93 -7.54
N ASP A 338 4.08 -1.76 -6.98
CA ASP A 338 2.92 -2.36 -7.63
C ASP A 338 1.59 -1.62 -7.38
N GLN A 339 1.66 -0.41 -6.84
CA GLN A 339 0.48 0.43 -6.61
C GLN A 339 0.29 1.46 -7.73
N SER A 340 -0.98 1.74 -8.03
CA SER A 340 -1.39 2.83 -8.90
C SER A 340 -2.14 3.91 -8.13
N TYR A 341 -1.97 5.15 -8.55
CA TYR A 341 -2.62 6.31 -7.96
C TYR A 341 -3.39 7.06 -9.04
N VAL A 342 -4.57 7.53 -8.71
CA VAL A 342 -5.40 8.30 -9.64
C VAL A 342 -5.55 9.72 -9.11
N VAL A 343 -5.39 10.70 -9.98
CA VAL A 343 -5.53 12.12 -9.65
C VAL A 343 -6.60 12.73 -10.56
N GLU A 344 -7.61 13.34 -9.96
CA GLU A 344 -8.67 14.06 -10.66
C GLU A 344 -8.23 15.50 -10.90
N VAL A 345 -8.30 15.92 -12.16
CA VAL A 345 -7.87 17.26 -12.59
C VAL A 345 -9.11 18.08 -12.97
N ALA A 346 -9.30 19.21 -12.31
CA ALA A 346 -10.33 20.18 -12.65
C ALA A 346 -9.78 21.26 -13.59
N ILE A 347 -10.59 21.72 -14.52
CA ILE A 347 -10.31 22.86 -15.38
C ILE A 347 -11.01 24.07 -14.73
N ASP A 348 -10.25 24.97 -14.12
CA ASP A 348 -10.78 26.13 -13.39
C ASP A 348 -10.83 27.40 -14.29
N GLU A 349 -10.00 27.46 -15.34
CA GLU A 349 -9.93 28.58 -16.26
C GLU A 349 -9.91 28.10 -17.71
N THR A 350 -10.29 28.97 -18.65
CA THR A 350 -10.19 28.68 -20.08
C THR A 350 -8.73 28.46 -20.48
N ILE A 351 -8.43 27.30 -21.04
CA ILE A 351 -7.10 26.95 -21.50
C ILE A 351 -6.92 27.47 -22.91
N THR A 352 -6.03 28.44 -23.06
CA THR A 352 -5.69 29.08 -24.37
C THR A 352 -4.43 28.52 -25.01
N LYS A 353 -3.65 27.71 -24.24
CA LYS A 353 -2.38 27.12 -24.69
C LYS A 353 -2.63 25.90 -25.54
N GLN A 354 -1.79 25.68 -26.57
CA GLN A 354 -1.87 24.44 -27.39
C GLN A 354 -1.51 23.17 -26.63
N TYR A 355 -0.73 23.28 -25.56
CA TYR A 355 -0.31 22.16 -24.73
C TYR A 355 -0.48 22.52 -23.26
N VAL A 356 -0.87 21.51 -22.49
CA VAL A 356 -0.82 21.51 -21.03
C VAL A 356 0.19 20.49 -20.56
N CYS A 357 0.87 20.78 -19.46
CA CYS A 357 1.83 19.87 -18.86
C CYS A 357 1.34 19.46 -17.48
N LEU A 358 1.44 18.16 -17.20
CA LEU A 358 1.30 17.57 -15.88
C LEU A 358 2.68 17.11 -15.44
N GLN A 359 3.11 17.52 -14.26
CA GLN A 359 4.40 17.12 -13.71
C GLN A 359 4.20 16.47 -12.35
N THR A 360 4.64 15.21 -12.24
CA THR A 360 4.63 14.46 -11.00
C THR A 360 6.05 14.35 -10.47
N ALA A 361 6.27 14.85 -9.27
CA ALA A 361 7.55 14.73 -8.57
C ALA A 361 7.41 13.82 -7.35
N VAL A 362 8.33 12.86 -7.21
CA VAL A 362 8.41 11.95 -6.07
C VAL A 362 9.79 12.06 -5.44
N LEU A 363 9.82 12.51 -4.20
CA LEU A 363 11.01 12.45 -3.35
C LEU A 363 10.90 11.18 -2.50
N HIS A 364 11.88 10.31 -2.53
CA HIS A 364 11.86 9.04 -1.79
C HIS A 364 13.26 8.58 -1.39
N THR A 365 13.35 7.73 -0.40
CA THR A 365 14.57 6.96 -0.06
C THR A 365 14.45 5.57 -0.68
N THR A 366 15.46 5.13 -1.41
CA THR A 366 15.50 3.75 -1.93
C THR A 366 15.78 2.76 -0.79
N CYS A 367 15.46 1.49 -0.99
CA CYS A 367 15.81 0.43 -0.04
C CYS A 367 17.32 0.27 0.17
N ASN A 368 18.14 0.85 -0.72
CA ASN A 368 19.62 0.87 -0.61
C ASN A 368 20.15 2.16 0.06
N GLY A 369 19.28 2.97 0.66
CA GLY A 369 19.67 4.13 1.45
C GLY A 369 20.04 5.37 0.64
N GLU A 370 19.64 5.48 -0.62
CA GLU A 370 19.83 6.69 -1.42
C GLU A 370 18.57 7.56 -1.42
N ARG A 371 18.71 8.84 -1.16
CA ARG A 371 17.62 9.80 -1.31
C ARG A 371 17.54 10.27 -2.76
N ARG A 372 16.39 10.11 -3.42
CA ARG A 372 16.21 10.42 -4.84
C ARG A 372 14.98 11.26 -5.09
N ILE A 373 15.05 12.07 -6.15
CA ILE A 373 13.94 12.84 -6.68
C ILE A 373 13.67 12.32 -8.09
N ARG A 374 12.50 11.71 -8.29
CA ARG A 374 12.03 11.31 -9.62
C ARG A 374 11.00 12.29 -10.10
N VAL A 375 11.20 12.82 -11.32
CA VAL A 375 10.29 13.76 -11.96
C VAL A 375 9.78 13.17 -13.26
N MET A 376 8.47 13.12 -13.40
CA MET A 376 7.77 12.65 -14.59
C MET A 376 6.99 13.83 -15.18
N THR A 377 7.19 14.11 -16.47
CA THR A 377 6.52 15.19 -17.18
C THR A 377 5.69 14.62 -18.32
N LEU A 378 4.40 14.92 -18.34
CA LEU A 378 3.48 14.57 -19.41
C LEU A 378 2.96 15.85 -20.05
N ALA A 379 3.21 16.02 -21.34
CA ALA A 379 2.65 17.12 -22.15
C ALA A 379 1.50 16.54 -22.99
N LEU A 380 0.34 17.20 -22.89
CA LEU A 380 -0.87 16.83 -23.63
C LEU A 380 -1.31 17.99 -24.53
N PRO A 381 -1.64 17.74 -25.79
CA PRO A 381 -2.25 18.75 -26.65
C PRO A 381 -3.66 19.10 -26.15
N THR A 382 -4.06 20.32 -26.33
CA THR A 382 -5.42 20.78 -26.05
C THR A 382 -6.26 20.78 -27.32
N THR A 383 -7.52 20.44 -27.20
CA THR A 383 -8.47 20.45 -28.32
C THR A 383 -9.83 20.95 -27.88
N GLN A 384 -10.58 21.57 -28.81
CA GLN A 384 -12.00 21.86 -28.65
C GLN A 384 -12.88 20.80 -29.32
N ASN A 385 -12.26 19.87 -30.04
CA ASN A 385 -12.97 18.80 -30.74
C ASN A 385 -13.16 17.59 -29.80
N LEU A 386 -14.40 17.29 -29.47
CA LEU A 386 -14.75 16.19 -28.58
C LEU A 386 -14.33 14.81 -29.16
N ALA A 387 -14.30 14.67 -30.50
CA ALA A 387 -13.86 13.44 -31.14
C ALA A 387 -12.39 13.09 -30.79
N ASP A 388 -11.51 14.10 -30.73
CA ASP A 388 -10.10 13.90 -30.37
C ASP A 388 -9.96 13.48 -28.90
N VAL A 389 -10.82 14.03 -28.01
CA VAL A 389 -10.85 13.65 -26.61
C VAL A 389 -11.21 12.18 -26.46
N TYR A 390 -12.27 11.71 -27.14
CA TYR A 390 -12.66 10.29 -27.09
C TYR A 390 -11.60 9.38 -27.73
N ALA A 391 -10.97 9.81 -28.84
CA ALA A 391 -9.93 9.04 -29.51
C ALA A 391 -8.65 8.88 -28.68
N SER A 392 -8.35 9.84 -27.80
CA SER A 392 -7.16 9.83 -26.94
C SER A 392 -7.38 9.10 -25.61
N ALA A 393 -8.63 8.79 -25.24
CA ALA A 393 -8.95 8.20 -23.94
C ALA A 393 -8.42 6.79 -23.81
N ASP A 394 -7.76 6.49 -22.68
CA ASP A 394 -7.30 5.15 -22.31
C ASP A 394 -8.37 4.42 -21.49
N GLN A 395 -8.86 3.29 -21.98
CA GLN A 395 -9.90 2.52 -21.32
C GLN A 395 -9.48 1.97 -19.94
N GLN A 396 -8.19 1.65 -19.74
CA GLN A 396 -7.70 1.14 -18.45
C GLN A 396 -7.66 2.26 -17.42
N ALA A 397 -7.15 3.43 -17.79
CA ALA A 397 -7.13 4.61 -16.93
C ALA A 397 -8.55 5.06 -16.55
N VAL A 398 -9.49 5.07 -17.52
CA VAL A 398 -10.92 5.36 -17.28
C VAL A 398 -11.52 4.36 -16.30
N THR A 399 -11.24 3.05 -16.49
CA THR A 399 -11.74 2.00 -15.60
C THR A 399 -11.17 2.12 -14.20
N ALA A 400 -9.87 2.38 -14.03
CA ALA A 400 -9.24 2.60 -12.74
C ALA A 400 -9.86 3.79 -11.99
N TYR A 401 -10.07 4.90 -12.68
CA TYR A 401 -10.74 6.08 -12.11
C TYR A 401 -12.15 5.75 -11.59
N PHE A 402 -12.99 5.11 -12.43
CA PHE A 402 -14.33 4.74 -12.01
C PHE A 402 -14.38 3.68 -10.92
N SER A 403 -13.38 2.78 -10.86
CA SER A 403 -13.23 1.82 -9.78
C SER A 403 -13.03 2.54 -8.44
N HIS A 404 -12.11 3.49 -8.36
CA HIS A 404 -11.90 4.29 -7.15
C HIS A 404 -13.14 5.07 -6.74
N LYS A 405 -13.80 5.74 -7.70
CA LYS A 405 -15.05 6.47 -7.41
C LYS A 405 -16.17 5.56 -6.92
N ALA A 406 -16.29 4.36 -7.49
CA ALA A 406 -17.29 3.39 -7.07
C ALA A 406 -17.02 2.89 -5.63
N VAL A 407 -15.75 2.62 -5.30
CA VAL A 407 -15.37 2.22 -3.94
C VAL A 407 -15.70 3.32 -2.92
N GLU A 408 -15.33 4.56 -3.19
CA GLU A 408 -15.67 5.67 -2.28
C GLU A 408 -17.16 5.89 -2.14
N LYS A 409 -17.92 5.78 -3.25
CA LYS A 409 -19.37 5.87 -3.23
C LYS A 409 -20.00 4.73 -2.43
N ALA A 410 -19.47 3.50 -2.55
CA ALA A 410 -19.92 2.36 -1.79
C ALA A 410 -19.67 2.55 -0.28
N LEU A 411 -18.49 3.02 0.09
CA LEU A 411 -18.15 3.31 1.49
C LEU A 411 -19.04 4.41 2.08
N GLY A 412 -19.42 5.42 1.30
CA GLY A 412 -20.24 6.54 1.78
C GLY A 412 -21.74 6.31 1.73
N SER A 413 -22.24 5.56 0.74
CA SER A 413 -23.67 5.49 0.42
C SER A 413 -24.21 4.08 0.18
N GLY A 414 -23.36 3.05 0.29
CA GLY A 414 -23.70 1.65 0.05
C GLY A 414 -23.49 1.19 -1.39
N LEU A 415 -23.54 -0.12 -1.57
CA LEU A 415 -23.19 -0.80 -2.84
C LEU A 415 -24.17 -0.52 -3.97
N GLU A 416 -25.46 -0.46 -3.67
CA GLU A 416 -26.51 -0.16 -4.66
C GLU A 416 -26.28 1.23 -5.27
N ALA A 417 -26.10 2.25 -4.42
CA ALA A 417 -25.81 3.61 -4.86
C ALA A 417 -24.52 3.72 -5.70
N ALA A 418 -23.52 2.88 -5.42
CA ALA A 418 -22.29 2.81 -6.20
C ALA A 418 -22.52 2.20 -7.60
N ARG A 419 -23.33 1.14 -7.68
CA ARG A 419 -23.70 0.50 -8.95
C ARG A 419 -24.52 1.43 -9.83
N ASP A 420 -25.52 2.08 -9.25
CA ASP A 420 -26.38 3.04 -9.96
C ASP A 420 -25.53 4.21 -10.49
N SER A 421 -24.61 4.71 -9.68
CA SER A 421 -23.70 5.77 -10.10
C SER A 421 -22.80 5.35 -11.27
N LEU A 422 -22.26 4.12 -11.25
CA LEU A 422 -21.48 3.58 -12.35
C LEU A 422 -22.31 3.46 -13.62
N GLN A 423 -23.50 2.89 -13.51
CA GLN A 423 -24.42 2.73 -14.64
C GLN A 423 -24.81 4.08 -15.24
N TYR A 424 -25.18 5.03 -14.40
CA TYR A 424 -25.55 6.38 -14.85
C TYR A 424 -24.41 7.07 -15.59
N LYS A 425 -23.22 7.07 -15.01
CA LYS A 425 -22.04 7.72 -15.61
C LYS A 425 -21.61 7.04 -16.92
N PHE A 426 -21.72 5.73 -17.00
CA PHE A 426 -21.44 5.02 -18.23
C PHE A 426 -22.45 5.32 -19.34
N LEU A 427 -23.74 5.38 -19.01
CA LEU A 427 -24.79 5.76 -19.94
C LEU A 427 -24.64 7.22 -20.41
N GLU A 428 -24.29 8.14 -19.52
CA GLU A 428 -24.00 9.54 -19.85
C GLU A 428 -22.85 9.64 -20.87
N LEU A 429 -21.76 8.89 -20.67
CA LEU A 429 -20.63 8.84 -21.60
C LEU A 429 -21.05 8.33 -22.99
N LEU A 430 -21.85 7.26 -23.04
CA LEU A 430 -22.37 6.70 -24.29
C LEU A 430 -23.35 7.64 -25.01
N GLN A 431 -24.23 8.27 -24.26
CA GLN A 431 -25.22 9.21 -24.80
C GLN A 431 -24.53 10.45 -25.37
N THR A 432 -23.53 11.00 -24.69
CA THR A 432 -22.74 12.14 -25.17
C THR A 432 -22.03 11.78 -26.47
N TYR A 433 -21.37 10.61 -26.53
CA TYR A 433 -20.74 10.14 -27.76
C TYR A 433 -21.72 10.04 -28.92
N LYS A 434 -22.87 9.41 -28.70
CA LYS A 434 -23.91 9.24 -29.73
C LYS A 434 -24.46 10.58 -30.21
N LYS A 435 -24.76 11.49 -29.30
CA LYS A 435 -25.36 12.79 -29.62
C LYS A 435 -24.40 13.71 -30.38
N GLU A 436 -23.18 13.82 -29.91
CA GLU A 436 -22.22 14.81 -30.40
C GLU A 436 -21.37 14.32 -31.59
N LEU A 437 -21.13 12.99 -31.69
CA LEU A 437 -20.18 12.45 -32.67
C LEU A 437 -20.81 11.50 -33.69
N ALA A 438 -21.82 10.72 -33.33
CA ALA A 438 -22.44 9.75 -34.24
C ALA A 438 -23.56 10.32 -35.13
N GLY A 439 -23.78 11.64 -35.14
CA GLY A 439 -24.71 12.33 -36.03
C GLY A 439 -26.19 12.02 -35.83
N GLY A 440 -26.58 11.49 -34.69
CA GLY A 440 -27.98 11.27 -34.34
C GLY A 440 -28.75 10.25 -35.21
N ASN A 441 -28.10 9.53 -36.09
CA ASN A 441 -28.73 8.53 -36.98
C ASN A 441 -29.40 7.40 -36.17
N VAL A 442 -30.68 7.32 -36.23
CA VAL A 442 -31.58 6.49 -35.41
C VAL A 442 -31.54 5.00 -35.82
N GLY A 443 -30.85 4.62 -36.90
CA GLY A 443 -30.87 3.28 -37.46
C GLY A 443 -29.62 2.42 -37.35
N GLY A 444 -28.51 2.92 -36.79
CA GLY A 444 -27.25 2.18 -36.65
C GLY A 444 -27.09 1.60 -35.26
N GLY A 445 -26.51 0.40 -35.15
CA GLY A 445 -26.11 -0.18 -33.88
C GLY A 445 -25.26 0.77 -33.04
N MET A 446 -25.06 0.45 -31.75
CA MET A 446 -24.29 1.28 -30.82
C MET A 446 -22.85 1.48 -31.34
N GLN A 447 -22.57 2.68 -31.85
CA GLN A 447 -21.22 3.05 -32.27
C GLN A 447 -20.45 3.55 -31.05
N PHE A 448 -19.23 3.07 -30.89
CA PHE A 448 -18.36 3.44 -29.79
C PHE A 448 -16.92 3.53 -30.31
N PRO A 449 -16.06 4.43 -29.77
CA PRO A 449 -14.68 4.56 -30.23
C PRO A 449 -13.93 3.23 -30.16
N ALA A 450 -13.08 2.97 -31.16
CA ALA A 450 -12.35 1.72 -31.25
C ALA A 450 -11.45 1.43 -30.05
N ASN A 451 -10.81 2.48 -29.49
CA ASN A 451 -9.96 2.43 -28.30
C ASN A 451 -10.73 2.17 -27.00
N LEU A 452 -12.06 2.40 -26.98
CA LEU A 452 -12.91 2.20 -25.81
C LEU A 452 -13.86 0.99 -25.93
N ARG A 453 -13.68 0.14 -26.95
CA ARG A 453 -14.56 -1.03 -27.20
C ARG A 453 -14.67 -2.01 -26.04
N GLY A 454 -13.60 -2.15 -25.23
CA GLY A 454 -13.59 -3.01 -24.06
C GLY A 454 -14.28 -2.39 -22.83
N LEU A 455 -14.54 -1.09 -22.84
CA LEU A 455 -15.07 -0.36 -21.69
C LEU A 455 -16.41 -0.89 -21.19
N PRO A 456 -17.41 -1.27 -22.03
CA PRO A 456 -18.66 -1.86 -21.57
C PRO A 456 -18.47 -3.15 -20.76
N VAL A 457 -17.55 -4.01 -21.19
CA VAL A 457 -17.24 -5.27 -20.48
C VAL A 457 -16.55 -4.97 -19.15
N LEU A 458 -15.63 -4.02 -19.12
CA LEU A 458 -14.94 -3.59 -17.89
C LEU A 458 -15.91 -2.98 -16.87
N PHE A 459 -16.84 -2.11 -17.32
CA PHE A 459 -17.88 -1.56 -16.45
C PHE A 459 -18.85 -2.62 -15.95
N LEU A 460 -19.26 -3.57 -16.83
CA LEU A 460 -20.07 -4.70 -16.41
C LEU A 460 -19.32 -5.56 -15.37
N GLY A 461 -18.02 -5.75 -15.57
CA GLY A 461 -17.13 -6.40 -14.63
C GLY A 461 -17.13 -5.68 -13.28
N LEU A 462 -16.98 -4.36 -13.26
CA LEU A 462 -17.02 -3.55 -12.04
C LEU A 462 -18.38 -3.64 -11.32
N MET A 463 -19.50 -3.61 -12.06
CA MET A 463 -20.84 -3.72 -11.48
C MET A 463 -21.15 -5.12 -10.94
N LYS A 464 -20.64 -6.17 -11.61
CA LYS A 464 -20.84 -7.58 -11.22
C LYS A 464 -19.76 -8.06 -10.27
N ASN A 465 -18.51 -7.60 -10.51
CA ASN A 465 -17.45 -7.88 -9.58
C ASN A 465 -17.82 -7.15 -8.30
N VAL A 466 -18.04 -7.94 -7.36
CA VAL A 466 -18.28 -7.50 -6.02
C VAL A 466 -17.06 -6.66 -5.67
N CYS A 467 -17.26 -5.36 -5.62
CA CYS A 467 -16.27 -4.44 -5.06
C CYS A 467 -15.58 -5.15 -3.89
N PRO A 468 -14.26 -5.03 -3.68
CA PRO A 468 -13.54 -5.75 -2.59
C PRO A 468 -14.26 -5.76 -1.25
N VAL A 469 -15.12 -4.79 -1.02
CA VAL A 469 -16.01 -4.68 0.13
C VAL A 469 -17.02 -5.83 0.21
N TYR A 470 -17.44 -6.43 -0.92
CA TYR A 470 -18.45 -7.49 -0.94
C TYR A 470 -17.86 -8.91 -0.88
N GLN A 471 -16.60 -9.08 -1.16
CA GLN A 471 -15.93 -10.37 -0.94
C GLN A 471 -15.96 -10.75 0.54
N HIS A 472 -16.08 -9.78 1.44
CA HIS A 472 -16.19 -9.99 2.87
C HIS A 472 -17.53 -10.55 3.33
N THR A 473 -18.64 -10.23 2.63
CA THR A 473 -19.98 -10.70 2.99
C THR A 473 -20.36 -12.03 2.35
N ARG A 474 -19.70 -12.46 1.27
CA ARG A 474 -19.97 -13.75 0.62
C ARG A 474 -19.07 -14.90 1.08
N ALA A 475 -17.90 -14.61 1.63
CA ALA A 475 -17.01 -15.66 2.17
C ALA A 475 -17.61 -16.41 3.39
N SER A 476 -18.62 -15.82 4.04
CA SER A 476 -19.39 -16.48 5.09
C SER A 476 -20.55 -17.39 4.60
N ARG A 477 -20.70 -17.57 3.27
CA ARG A 477 -21.81 -18.38 2.70
C ARG A 477 -21.38 -19.73 2.10
N TYR A 478 -20.08 -20.10 2.26
CA TYR A 478 -19.61 -21.43 1.85
C TYR A 478 -18.76 -22.06 2.93
#